data_5a16c139ebf65b86bea224af437a2605
#
_entry.id   5a16c139ebf65b86bea224af437a2605
#
_cell.length_a   1.000
_cell.length_b   1.000
_cell.length_c   1.000
_cell.angle_alpha   90.00
_cell.angle_beta   90.00
_cell.angle_gamma   90.00
#
_symmetry.space_group_name_H-M   'P 1'
#
loop_
_entity.id
_entity.type
_entity.pdbx_description
1 polymer ?
#
loop_
_entity_poly.entity_id
_entity_poly.type
_entity_poly.pdbx_seq_one_letter_code
_entity_poly.pdbx_strand_id
1 'polypeptide(L)'
;SHLQNLVVDLIRSGGDYQLSPDEDQRLQRAIDLQVQLPPSERCLGGIQAMLGQRETHGAAARLRRWCRGERLGWAFDGEFDRIRTDNLLTGFDTTALLKETEVASPLLRHIFFRTNLRADGSPMMFMIDEFWKAGSVDVFQDFTQDQSKTGRKREIAMMLATQSPRD
;
A
#
# COMPACT_ATOMS: atom_id res chain seq x y z
N SER A 1 -10.22 8.17 1.02
CA SER A 1 -9.46 8.01 -0.26
C SER A 1 -8.39 6.93 -0.13
N HIS A 2 -7.89 6.38 -1.26
CA HIS A 2 -6.78 5.42 -1.22
C HIS A 2 -5.54 5.99 -0.52
N LEU A 3 -5.19 7.24 -0.82
CA LEU A 3 -4.04 7.90 -0.20
C LEU A 3 -4.16 7.96 1.33
N GLN A 4 -5.34 8.30 1.85
CA GLN A 4 -5.59 8.32 3.29
C GLN A 4 -5.39 6.93 3.91
N ASN A 5 -5.98 5.90 3.30
CA ASN A 5 -5.84 4.53 3.78
C ASN A 5 -4.37 4.08 3.75
N LEU A 6 -3.64 4.40 2.68
CA LEU A 6 -2.22 4.12 2.58
C LEU A 6 -1.43 4.79 3.70
N VAL A 7 -1.61 6.09 3.94
CA VAL A 7 -0.88 6.80 4.99
C VAL A 7 -1.23 6.26 6.39
N VAL A 8 -2.50 5.90 6.63
CA VAL A 8 -2.92 5.23 7.87
C VAL A 8 -2.22 3.87 8.02
N ASP A 9 -2.13 3.08 6.95
CA ASP A 9 -1.42 1.80 6.96
C ASP A 9 0.08 1.99 7.26
N LEU A 10 0.73 3.03 6.71
CA LEU A 10 2.12 3.36 7.01
C LEU A 10 2.32 3.73 8.49
N ILE A 11 1.39 4.50 9.07
CA ILE A 11 1.43 4.88 10.49
C ILE A 11 1.24 3.64 11.38
N ARG A 12 0.33 2.74 11.02
CA ARG A 12 0.02 1.51 11.78
C ARG A 12 1.07 0.43 11.64
N SER A 13 1.83 0.42 10.54
CA SER A 13 2.80 -0.63 10.26
C SER A 13 3.79 -0.83 11.42
N GLY A 14 4.13 -2.08 11.71
CA GLY A 14 5.06 -2.45 12.78
C GLY A 14 4.47 -2.38 14.20
N GLY A 15 3.15 -2.46 14.38
CA GLY A 15 2.50 -2.62 15.69
C GLY A 15 1.08 -2.08 15.74
N ASP A 16 0.39 -2.41 16.82
CA ASP A 16 -0.99 -1.97 17.10
C ASP A 16 -1.02 -0.49 17.50
N TYR A 17 -1.02 0.38 16.50
CA TYR A 17 -1.20 1.80 16.72
C TYR A 17 -2.55 2.25 16.21
N GLN A 18 -3.30 2.95 17.05
CA GLN A 18 -4.55 3.59 16.65
C GLN A 18 -4.40 5.10 16.73
N LEU A 19 -4.78 5.78 15.66
CA LEU A 19 -4.80 7.24 15.65
C LEU A 19 -5.86 7.73 16.64
N SER A 20 -5.50 8.74 17.40
CA SER A 20 -6.49 9.50 18.15
C SER A 20 -7.38 10.32 17.20
N PRO A 21 -8.59 10.73 17.62
CA PRO A 21 -9.46 11.57 16.80
C PRO A 21 -8.80 12.88 16.33
N ASP A 22 -7.93 13.46 17.15
CA ASP A 22 -7.20 14.67 16.81
C ASP A 22 -6.11 14.40 15.76
N GLU A 23 -5.37 13.29 15.87
CA GLU A 23 -4.39 12.88 14.85
C GLU A 23 -5.05 12.57 13.52
N ASP A 24 -6.21 11.89 13.53
CA ASP A 24 -6.95 11.58 12.31
C ASP A 24 -7.43 12.87 11.63
N GLN A 25 -7.93 13.83 12.38
CA GLN A 25 -8.34 15.12 11.84
C GLN A 25 -7.15 15.91 11.27
N ARG A 26 -6.00 15.93 11.96
CA ARG A 26 -4.77 16.57 11.45
C ARG A 26 -4.27 15.87 10.20
N LEU A 27 -4.30 14.54 10.17
CA LEU A 27 -3.92 13.74 9.01
C LEU A 27 -4.80 14.06 7.80
N GLN A 28 -6.11 14.10 7.97
CA GLN A 28 -7.02 14.43 6.88
C GLN A 28 -6.71 15.81 6.29
N ARG A 29 -6.52 16.82 7.13
CA ARG A 29 -6.17 18.18 6.68
C ARG A 29 -4.82 18.21 5.96
N ALA A 30 -3.83 17.48 6.47
CA ALA A 30 -2.50 17.39 5.84
C ALA A 30 -2.57 16.76 4.44
N ILE A 31 -3.36 15.71 4.28
CA ILE A 31 -3.58 15.05 2.99
C ILE A 31 -4.30 15.98 2.02
N ASP A 32 -5.36 16.65 2.46
CA ASP A 32 -6.14 17.56 1.62
C ASP A 32 -5.27 18.72 1.09
N LEU A 33 -4.37 19.24 1.91
CA LEU A 33 -3.43 20.28 1.49
C LEU A 33 -2.36 19.75 0.54
N GLN A 34 -1.81 18.56 0.81
CA GLN A 34 -0.81 17.95 -0.08
C GLN A 34 -1.38 17.63 -1.47
N VAL A 35 -2.64 17.22 -1.55
CA VAL A 35 -3.29 16.93 -2.85
C VAL A 35 -3.48 18.21 -3.69
N GLN A 36 -3.57 19.38 -3.07
CA GLN A 36 -3.66 20.67 -3.77
C GLN A 36 -2.34 21.15 -4.35
N LEU A 37 -1.20 20.64 -3.86
CA LEU A 37 0.12 20.99 -4.40
C LEU A 37 0.34 20.38 -5.79
N PRO A 38 1.23 20.96 -6.59
CA PRO A 38 1.73 20.32 -7.81
C PRO A 38 2.28 18.92 -7.51
N PRO A 39 2.11 17.93 -8.42
CA PRO A 39 2.58 16.56 -8.16
C PRO A 39 4.05 16.45 -7.75
N SER A 40 4.93 17.31 -8.28
CA SER A 40 6.36 17.34 -7.96
C SER A 40 6.68 17.81 -6.53
N GLU A 41 5.73 18.45 -5.86
CA GLU A 41 5.89 18.98 -4.51
C GLU A 41 5.23 18.11 -3.44
N ARG A 42 4.47 17.09 -3.87
CA ARG A 42 3.79 16.15 -2.97
C ARG A 42 4.79 15.17 -2.37
N CYS A 43 4.81 15.08 -1.04
CA CYS A 43 5.69 14.13 -0.34
C CYS A 43 5.11 13.74 1.03
N LEU A 44 5.52 12.60 1.55
CA LEU A 44 5.15 12.17 2.91
C LEU A 44 5.71 13.10 3.98
N GLY A 45 6.89 13.68 3.75
CA GLY A 45 7.50 14.66 4.65
C GLY A 45 6.61 15.87 4.91
N GLY A 46 5.87 16.35 3.90
CA GLY A 46 4.90 17.43 4.05
C GLY A 46 3.74 17.04 4.98
N ILE A 47 3.20 15.82 4.82
CA ILE A 47 2.16 15.29 5.72
C ILE A 47 2.71 15.15 7.14
N GLN A 48 3.90 14.57 7.29
CA GLN A 48 4.56 14.35 8.57
C GLN A 48 4.79 15.66 9.34
N ALA A 49 5.25 16.72 8.64
CA ALA A 49 5.49 18.02 9.24
C ALA A 49 4.22 18.65 9.82
N MET A 50 3.07 18.44 9.15
CA MET A 50 1.77 18.94 9.61
C MET A 50 1.19 18.13 10.76
N LEU A 51 1.55 16.85 10.88
CA LEU A 51 1.18 16.02 12.05
C LEU A 51 1.95 16.42 13.31
N GLY A 52 3.19 16.91 13.16
CA GLY A 52 4.03 17.33 14.28
C GLY A 52 5.50 17.01 14.03
N GLN A 53 6.22 17.94 13.39
CA GLN A 53 7.61 17.73 12.95
C GLN A 53 8.57 17.29 14.07
N ARG A 54 8.34 17.75 15.29
CA ARG A 54 9.22 17.51 16.45
C ARG A 54 8.70 16.44 17.40
N GLU A 55 7.54 15.87 17.11
CA GLU A 55 7.00 14.80 17.96
C GLU A 55 7.88 13.54 17.87
N THR A 56 8.22 13.00 19.03
CA THR A 56 9.02 11.77 19.15
C THR A 56 8.16 10.52 19.27
N HIS A 57 6.86 10.69 19.48
CA HIS A 57 5.87 9.63 19.63
C HIS A 57 4.65 9.95 18.75
N GLY A 58 3.72 9.00 18.64
CA GLY A 58 2.47 9.21 17.91
C GLY A 58 2.59 9.06 16.39
N ALA A 59 1.56 9.52 15.69
CA ALA A 59 1.41 9.36 14.24
C ALA A 59 2.55 10.02 13.45
N ALA A 60 2.97 11.21 13.86
CA ALA A 60 4.05 11.95 13.19
C ALA A 60 5.40 11.21 13.25
N ALA A 61 5.77 10.67 14.41
CA ALA A 61 7.00 9.90 14.59
C ALA A 61 6.97 8.58 13.79
N ARG A 62 5.81 7.92 13.74
CA ARG A 62 5.63 6.69 12.98
C ARG A 62 5.68 6.92 11.48
N LEU A 63 5.08 8.02 10.97
CA LEU A 63 5.14 8.38 9.56
C LEU A 63 6.55 8.83 9.14
N ARG A 64 7.33 9.45 10.03
CA ARG A 64 8.71 9.90 9.74
C ARG A 64 9.56 8.78 9.15
N ARG A 65 9.44 7.56 9.64
CA ARG A 65 10.23 6.40 9.16
C ARG A 65 10.10 6.14 7.65
N TRP A 66 9.00 6.60 7.05
CA TRP A 66 8.66 6.45 5.64
C TRP A 66 9.00 7.67 4.80
N CYS A 67 9.50 8.75 5.43
CA CYS A 67 9.90 9.96 4.73
C CYS A 67 11.27 9.79 4.07
N ARG A 68 11.52 10.59 3.04
CA ARG A 68 12.80 10.61 2.31
C ARG A 68 13.97 10.84 3.27
N GLY A 69 15.02 10.06 3.11
CA GLY A 69 16.22 10.09 3.98
C GLY A 69 16.12 9.19 5.22
N GLU A 70 14.95 8.67 5.54
CA GLU A 70 14.73 7.74 6.64
C GLU A 70 14.75 6.28 6.16
N ARG A 71 14.77 5.34 7.11
CA ARG A 71 14.97 3.90 6.86
C ARG A 71 14.05 3.30 5.80
N LEU A 72 12.79 3.71 5.76
CA LEU A 72 11.76 3.17 4.86
C LEU A 72 11.37 4.16 3.74
N GLY A 73 12.04 5.32 3.64
CA GLY A 73 11.71 6.37 2.67
C GLY A 73 11.83 5.92 1.21
N TRP A 74 12.63 4.89 0.94
CA TRP A 74 12.77 4.30 -0.39
C TRP A 74 11.47 3.71 -0.93
N ALA A 75 10.54 3.30 -0.04
CA ALA A 75 9.34 2.56 -0.44
C ALA A 75 8.22 3.48 -0.97
N PHE A 76 7.98 4.63 -0.33
CA PHE A 76 6.81 5.46 -0.65
C PHE A 76 7.08 6.95 -0.80
N ASP A 77 8.26 7.46 -0.45
CA ASP A 77 8.59 8.89 -0.57
C ASP A 77 9.57 9.15 -1.72
N GLY A 78 9.40 8.41 -2.81
CA GLY A 78 10.08 8.65 -4.07
C GLY A 78 9.50 9.85 -4.82
N GLU A 79 10.26 10.38 -5.76
CA GLU A 79 9.83 11.49 -6.60
C GLU A 79 8.70 11.09 -7.57
N PHE A 80 8.71 9.82 -8.01
CA PHE A 80 7.71 9.26 -8.92
C PHE A 80 7.30 7.86 -8.49
N ASP A 81 6.04 7.53 -8.73
CA ASP A 81 5.58 6.14 -8.67
C ASP A 81 6.16 5.35 -9.83
N ARG A 82 6.99 4.36 -9.51
CA ARG A 82 7.68 3.51 -10.50
C ARG A 82 6.92 2.22 -10.84
N ILE A 83 5.78 1.98 -10.20
CA ILE A 83 4.96 0.81 -10.48
C ILE A 83 4.29 0.99 -11.85
N ARG A 84 4.76 0.23 -12.82
CA ARG A 84 4.19 0.21 -14.18
C ARG A 84 3.22 -0.96 -14.31
N THR A 85 2.00 -0.64 -14.72
CA THR A 85 0.92 -1.62 -14.92
C THR A 85 0.32 -1.52 -16.34
N ASP A 86 1.00 -0.79 -17.24
CA ASP A 86 0.55 -0.49 -18.61
C ASP A 86 0.98 -1.54 -19.64
N ASN A 87 1.76 -2.53 -19.24
CA ASN A 87 2.20 -3.63 -20.09
C ASN A 87 1.14 -4.74 -20.18
N LEU A 88 1.18 -5.53 -21.27
CA LEU A 88 0.36 -6.72 -21.44
C LEU A 88 0.62 -7.76 -20.34
N LEU A 89 1.86 -7.89 -19.92
CA LEU A 89 2.30 -8.76 -18.82
C LEU A 89 3.16 -7.95 -17.86
N THR A 90 2.78 -7.94 -16.59
CA THR A 90 3.55 -7.31 -15.51
C THR A 90 3.76 -8.33 -14.41
N GLY A 91 5.01 -8.57 -14.01
CA GLY A 91 5.36 -9.44 -12.90
C GLY A 91 6.00 -8.66 -11.75
N PHE A 92 5.68 -9.05 -10.53
CA PHE A 92 6.27 -8.51 -9.31
C PHE A 92 6.97 -9.64 -8.56
N ASP A 93 8.30 -9.55 -8.41
CA ASP A 93 9.03 -10.45 -7.50
C ASP A 93 8.87 -9.93 -6.07
N THR A 94 8.12 -10.67 -5.28
CA THR A 94 7.83 -10.34 -3.88
C THR A 94 8.72 -11.09 -2.90
N THR A 95 9.68 -11.89 -3.36
CA THR A 95 10.52 -12.77 -2.51
C THR A 95 11.26 -12.01 -1.43
N ALA A 96 11.89 -10.89 -1.77
CA ALA A 96 12.58 -10.04 -0.80
C ALA A 96 11.58 -9.25 0.06
N LEU A 97 10.50 -8.78 -0.54
CA LEU A 97 9.47 -7.99 0.13
C LEU A 97 8.80 -8.76 1.26
N LEU A 98 8.45 -10.02 1.05
CA LEU A 98 7.77 -10.85 2.06
C LEU A 98 8.62 -11.12 3.32
N LYS A 99 9.93 -10.87 3.26
CA LYS A 99 10.82 -10.93 4.43
C LYS A 99 10.76 -9.68 5.29
N GLU A 100 10.34 -8.56 4.72
CA GLU A 100 10.23 -7.26 5.38
C GLU A 100 8.78 -6.99 5.78
N THR A 101 8.31 -7.65 6.85
CA THR A 101 6.89 -7.66 7.25
C THR A 101 6.32 -6.25 7.43
N GLU A 102 7.13 -5.28 7.86
CA GLU A 102 6.71 -3.90 8.05
C GLU A 102 6.35 -3.20 6.72
N VAL A 103 7.07 -3.54 5.64
CA VAL A 103 6.91 -2.93 4.31
C VAL A 103 5.96 -3.74 3.43
N ALA A 104 5.91 -5.06 3.63
CA ALA A 104 5.17 -5.98 2.77
C ALA A 104 3.70 -5.59 2.63
N SER A 105 3.00 -5.43 3.74
CA SER A 105 1.56 -5.16 3.75
C SER A 105 1.21 -3.85 3.02
N PRO A 106 1.77 -2.68 3.36
CA PRO A 106 1.41 -1.44 2.69
C PRO A 106 1.84 -1.41 1.21
N LEU A 107 2.98 -2.02 0.86
CA LEU A 107 3.44 -2.04 -0.54
C LEU A 107 2.58 -2.97 -1.41
N LEU A 108 2.22 -4.16 -0.92
CA LEU A 108 1.30 -5.05 -1.62
C LEU A 108 -0.08 -4.42 -1.82
N ARG A 109 -0.60 -3.74 -0.79
CA ARG A 109 -1.88 -3.01 -0.89
C ARG A 109 -1.82 -1.93 -1.97
N HIS A 110 -0.69 -1.24 -2.09
CA HIS A 110 -0.49 -0.26 -3.14
C HIS A 110 -0.37 -0.91 -4.53
N ILE A 111 0.36 -2.01 -4.67
CA ILE A 111 0.45 -2.78 -5.93
C ILE A 111 -0.95 -3.23 -6.36
N PHE A 112 -1.74 -3.82 -5.47
CA PHE A 112 -3.10 -4.25 -5.79
C PHE A 112 -4.03 -3.09 -6.14
N PHE A 113 -3.90 -1.97 -5.47
CA PHE A 113 -4.63 -0.77 -5.85
C PHE A 113 -4.27 -0.33 -7.28
N ARG A 114 -2.98 -0.25 -7.62
CA ARG A 114 -2.50 0.14 -8.95
C ARG A 114 -2.96 -0.82 -10.04
N THR A 115 -2.94 -2.11 -9.76
CA THR A 115 -3.44 -3.13 -10.72
C THR A 115 -4.96 -3.06 -10.86
N ASN A 116 -5.70 -2.84 -9.78
CA ASN A 116 -7.15 -2.66 -9.82
C ASN A 116 -7.60 -1.43 -10.62
N LEU A 117 -6.79 -0.38 -10.71
CA LEU A 117 -7.07 0.77 -11.57
C LEU A 117 -7.08 0.42 -13.07
N ARG A 118 -6.49 -0.72 -13.45
CA ARG A 118 -6.49 -1.23 -14.82
C ARG A 118 -7.72 -2.09 -15.14
N ALA A 119 -8.52 -2.43 -14.14
CA ALA A 119 -9.75 -3.19 -14.31
C ALA A 119 -10.85 -2.30 -14.90
N ASP A 120 -10.72 -1.97 -16.18
CA ASP A 120 -11.60 -1.11 -16.98
C ASP A 120 -12.71 -1.88 -17.71
N GLY A 121 -12.87 -3.18 -17.40
CA GLY A 121 -13.78 -4.10 -18.08
C GLY A 121 -13.10 -4.95 -19.17
N SER A 122 -11.82 -4.72 -19.45
CA SER A 122 -11.04 -5.63 -20.30
C SER A 122 -10.66 -6.88 -19.52
N PRO A 123 -10.62 -8.07 -20.16
CA PRO A 123 -10.22 -9.31 -19.51
C PRO A 123 -8.82 -9.20 -18.88
N MET A 124 -8.72 -9.53 -17.61
CA MET A 124 -7.46 -9.50 -16.86
C MET A 124 -7.28 -10.81 -16.08
N MET A 125 -6.04 -11.26 -15.94
CA MET A 125 -5.70 -12.41 -15.12
C MET A 125 -4.66 -12.04 -14.07
N PHE A 126 -4.94 -12.35 -12.81
CA PHE A 126 -3.97 -12.36 -11.74
C PHE A 126 -3.44 -13.77 -11.52
N MET A 127 -2.12 -13.91 -11.54
CA MET A 127 -1.44 -15.16 -11.20
C MET A 127 -0.60 -14.92 -9.94
N ILE A 128 -0.87 -15.69 -8.89
CA ILE A 128 -0.12 -15.64 -7.64
C ILE A 128 0.53 -16.99 -7.42
N ASP A 129 1.85 -17.03 -7.53
CA ASP A 129 2.64 -18.22 -7.25
C ASP A 129 3.02 -18.27 -5.78
N GLU A 130 3.21 -19.48 -5.26
CA GLU A 130 3.50 -19.74 -3.85
C GLU A 130 2.51 -19.02 -2.90
N PHE A 131 1.22 -19.07 -3.23
CA PHE A 131 0.15 -18.38 -2.50
C PHE A 131 0.19 -18.63 -0.99
N TRP A 132 0.63 -19.79 -0.54
CA TRP A 132 0.74 -20.14 0.87
C TRP A 132 1.69 -19.20 1.65
N LYS A 133 2.79 -18.73 1.02
CA LYS A 133 3.69 -17.73 1.62
C LYS A 133 3.02 -16.35 1.69
N ALA A 134 2.28 -16.02 0.66
CA ALA A 134 1.55 -14.77 0.56
C ALA A 134 0.28 -14.76 1.41
N GLY A 135 -0.39 -15.90 1.56
CA GLY A 135 -1.64 -16.05 2.31
C GLY A 135 -1.52 -15.77 3.82
N SER A 136 -0.29 -15.78 4.37
CA SER A 136 -0.04 -15.33 5.74
C SER A 136 -0.09 -13.81 5.92
N VAL A 137 -0.17 -13.06 4.84
CA VAL A 137 -0.29 -11.59 4.86
C VAL A 137 -1.74 -11.21 4.61
N ASP A 138 -2.40 -10.58 5.58
CA ASP A 138 -3.82 -10.20 5.54
C ASP A 138 -4.25 -9.52 4.23
N VAL A 139 -3.34 -8.72 3.66
CA VAL A 139 -3.58 -8.01 2.39
C VAL A 139 -3.86 -8.96 1.22
N PHE A 140 -3.21 -10.12 1.16
CA PHE A 140 -3.49 -11.11 0.12
C PHE A 140 -4.85 -11.77 0.34
N GLN A 141 -5.21 -12.04 1.58
CA GLN A 141 -6.52 -12.60 1.91
C GLN A 141 -7.62 -11.62 1.53
N ASP A 142 -7.49 -10.34 1.94
CA ASP A 142 -8.43 -9.28 1.59
C ASP A 142 -8.58 -9.14 0.07
N PHE A 143 -7.45 -9.10 -0.65
CA PHE A 143 -7.45 -8.97 -2.11
C PHE A 143 -8.12 -10.17 -2.79
N THR A 144 -7.77 -11.39 -2.40
CA THR A 144 -8.35 -12.61 -3.00
C THR A 144 -9.84 -12.73 -2.72
N GLN A 145 -10.28 -12.35 -1.51
CA GLN A 145 -11.70 -12.33 -1.16
C GLN A 145 -12.46 -11.26 -1.97
N ASP A 146 -11.91 -10.07 -2.13
CA ASP A 146 -12.54 -9.02 -2.95
C ASP A 146 -12.65 -9.46 -4.41
N GLN A 147 -11.58 -10.02 -4.99
CA GLN A 147 -11.60 -10.51 -6.38
C GLN A 147 -12.55 -11.68 -6.55
N SER A 148 -12.67 -12.58 -5.58
CA SER A 148 -13.63 -13.70 -5.64
C SER A 148 -15.07 -13.21 -5.70
N LYS A 149 -15.40 -12.11 -5.05
CA LYS A 149 -16.75 -11.51 -5.03
C LYS A 149 -17.04 -10.61 -6.23
N THR A 150 -16.05 -9.87 -6.69
CA THR A 150 -16.24 -8.79 -7.67
C THR A 150 -15.60 -9.06 -9.02
N GLY A 151 -14.60 -9.96 -9.09
CA GLY A 151 -13.77 -10.21 -10.28
C GLY A 151 -14.59 -10.60 -11.50
N ARG A 152 -15.61 -11.45 -11.34
CA ARG A 152 -16.49 -11.84 -12.46
C ARG A 152 -17.18 -10.64 -13.13
N LYS A 153 -17.58 -9.63 -12.37
CA LYS A 153 -18.21 -8.43 -12.89
C LYS A 153 -17.20 -7.50 -13.59
N ARG A 154 -15.92 -7.67 -13.28
CA ARG A 154 -14.83 -6.86 -13.82
C ARG A 154 -14.00 -7.60 -14.88
N GLU A 155 -14.46 -8.77 -15.34
CA GLU A 155 -13.74 -9.63 -16.28
C GLU A 155 -12.34 -10.04 -15.77
N ILE A 156 -12.21 -10.26 -14.43
CA ILE A 156 -10.95 -10.65 -13.78
C ILE A 156 -10.99 -12.14 -13.44
N ALA A 157 -9.99 -12.88 -13.91
CA ALA A 157 -9.72 -14.25 -13.50
C ALA A 157 -8.56 -14.27 -12.49
N MET A 158 -8.62 -15.22 -11.53
CA MET A 158 -7.51 -15.45 -10.59
C MET A 158 -6.98 -16.87 -10.73
N MET A 159 -5.67 -17.01 -10.76
CA MET A 159 -4.96 -18.28 -10.69
C MET A 159 -4.06 -18.26 -9.46
N LEU A 160 -4.28 -19.19 -8.55
CA LEU A 160 -3.48 -19.36 -7.33
C LEU A 160 -2.71 -20.67 -7.46
N ALA A 161 -1.38 -20.59 -7.41
CA ALA A 161 -0.52 -21.76 -7.40
C ALA A 161 0.05 -21.97 -5.99
N THR A 162 0.04 -23.22 -5.53
CA THR A 162 0.59 -23.60 -4.22
C THR A 162 1.22 -24.97 -4.31
N GLN A 163 2.33 -25.17 -3.60
CA GLN A 163 2.98 -26.45 -3.46
C GLN A 163 2.43 -27.26 -2.27
N SER A 164 1.66 -26.63 -1.38
CA SER A 164 1.08 -27.26 -0.20
C SER A 164 -0.43 -27.03 -0.15
N PRO A 165 -1.25 -28.00 -0.57
CA PRO A 165 -2.71 -27.86 -0.56
C PRO A 165 -3.34 -28.01 0.84
N ARG A 166 -2.54 -28.09 1.91
CA ARG A 166 -3.01 -28.33 3.28
C ARG A 166 -2.94 -27.12 4.20
N ASP A 167 -2.51 -25.96 3.70
CA ASP A 167 -2.39 -24.70 4.47
C ASP A 167 -3.51 -23.73 4.13
#